data_78ec7385eb6292acad469ee896094d67
#
_entry.id   78ec7385eb6292acad469ee896094d67
#
_cell.length_a   1.000
_cell.length_b   1.000
_cell.length_c   1.000
_cell.angle_alpha   90.00
_cell.angle_beta   90.00
_cell.angle_gamma   90.00
#
_symmetry.space_group_name_H-M   'P 1'
#
loop_
_entity.id
_entity.type
_entity.pdbx_description
1 polymer ?
#
loop_
_entity_poly.entity_id
_entity_poly.type
_entity_poly.pdbx_seq_one_letter_code
_entity_poly.pdbx_strand_id
1 'polypeptide(L)'
;MGSAVEYVKGHGTKNDFVIVEDLEDVLEISSDQVKAICDRNIGIGADGVLRVVKTNDQFFMDYRNADGSIAEMCGNGARVFGLYLKEKNLVTEKTFSILTRGGEVKIVVNNPDEISATMKTAKIRKNKVEVTNNSKKYLATGVDAPNPHAVVFVDDLAEIGELKSAPTIFPKEEFQDGVNVEFVRKVSDTHVQMRVFERGSGETLSCGTGACAVAAVLRNQLSNQKNRFQVDVRGGTLHIEFIDDKIEMTGPAVLESSGFLKESWYSFKK
;
A
#
# COMPACT_ATOMS: atom_id res chain seq x y z
N MET A 1 27.42 25.54 -0.38
CA MET A 1 26.79 24.71 -1.41
C MET A 1 26.12 23.56 -0.68
N GLY A 2 24.80 23.46 -0.69
CA GLY A 2 24.09 22.33 -0.10
C GLY A 2 24.52 21.04 -0.78
N SER A 3 24.71 19.97 -0.02
CA SER A 3 24.97 18.65 -0.59
C SER A 3 23.76 18.22 -1.42
N ALA A 4 24.01 17.69 -2.63
CA ALA A 4 22.95 17.15 -3.47
C ALA A 4 22.22 16.02 -2.72
N VAL A 5 20.90 16.05 -2.70
CA VAL A 5 20.05 15.04 -2.04
C VAL A 5 19.86 13.84 -2.96
N GLU A 6 20.37 12.70 -2.53
CA GLU A 6 20.19 11.44 -3.26
C GLU A 6 18.78 10.89 -3.07
N TYR A 7 18.24 10.24 -4.10
CA TYR A 7 17.04 9.43 -4.00
C TYR A 7 17.30 8.00 -4.51
N VAL A 8 16.49 7.08 -4.04
CA VAL A 8 16.37 5.73 -4.60
C VAL A 8 14.91 5.53 -5.01
N LYS A 9 14.69 4.97 -6.21
CA LYS A 9 13.35 4.55 -6.66
C LYS A 9 13.20 3.06 -6.44
N GLY A 10 12.04 2.66 -5.89
CA GLY A 10 11.72 1.27 -5.68
C GLY A 10 10.22 1.02 -5.65
N HIS A 11 9.82 -0.25 -5.69
CA HIS A 11 8.41 -0.62 -5.64
C HIS A 11 8.17 -1.90 -4.84
N GLY A 12 6.95 -2.02 -4.28
CA GLY A 12 6.41 -3.28 -3.77
C GLY A 12 5.19 -3.67 -4.59
N THR A 13 5.25 -4.80 -5.32
CA THR A 13 4.16 -5.22 -6.23
C THR A 13 3.70 -4.12 -7.20
N LYS A 14 4.67 -3.38 -7.79
CA LYS A 14 4.51 -2.26 -8.74
C LYS A 14 3.80 -1.01 -8.20
N ASN A 15 3.61 -0.89 -6.91
CA ASN A 15 3.31 0.38 -6.25
C ASN A 15 4.65 1.02 -5.92
N ASP A 16 4.99 2.13 -6.60
CA ASP A 16 6.35 2.67 -6.67
C ASP A 16 6.55 3.95 -5.85
N PHE A 17 7.76 4.11 -5.32
CA PHE A 17 8.09 5.19 -4.40
C PHE A 17 9.45 5.80 -4.74
N VAL A 18 9.57 7.10 -4.50
CA VAL A 18 10.86 7.80 -4.38
C VAL A 18 11.24 7.83 -2.90
N ILE A 19 12.37 7.21 -2.57
CA ILE A 19 12.90 7.15 -1.21
C ILE A 19 13.97 8.21 -1.07
N VAL A 20 13.87 9.04 -0.03
CA VAL A 20 14.82 10.12 0.28
C VAL A 20 15.34 9.92 1.70
N GLU A 21 16.65 9.77 1.84
CA GLU A 21 17.29 9.67 3.15
C GLU A 21 17.44 11.06 3.78
N ASP A 22 16.93 11.21 4.99
CA ASP A 22 16.98 12.42 5.80
C ASP A 22 17.03 12.06 7.29
N LEU A 23 18.10 11.37 7.68
CA LEU A 23 18.22 10.79 9.02
C LEU A 23 18.17 11.85 10.13
N GLU A 24 18.60 13.07 9.85
CA GLU A 24 18.64 14.17 10.81
C GLU A 24 17.37 15.05 10.76
N ASP A 25 16.41 14.72 9.91
CA ASP A 25 15.16 15.47 9.72
C ASP A 25 15.39 16.96 9.37
N VAL A 26 16.35 17.21 8.49
CA VAL A 26 16.74 18.57 8.07
C VAL A 26 16.10 19.01 6.76
N LEU A 27 15.53 18.08 5.98
CA LEU A 27 14.88 18.39 4.72
C LEU A 27 13.42 18.79 4.93
N GLU A 28 13.01 19.77 4.14
CA GLU A 28 11.62 20.15 3.96
C GLU A 28 11.24 19.91 2.51
N ILE A 29 10.22 19.05 2.28
CA ILE A 29 9.65 18.78 0.97
C ILE A 29 8.16 19.14 1.04
N SER A 30 7.80 20.26 0.42
CA SER A 30 6.42 20.73 0.40
C SER A 30 5.50 19.83 -0.42
N SER A 31 4.19 19.97 -0.24
CA SER A 31 3.19 19.24 -1.03
C SER A 31 3.38 19.43 -2.54
N ASP A 32 3.69 20.63 -3.01
CA ASP A 32 3.91 20.91 -4.44
C ASP A 32 5.23 20.30 -4.95
N GLN A 33 6.25 20.24 -4.11
CA GLN A 33 7.50 19.55 -4.44
C GLN A 33 7.28 18.03 -4.52
N VAL A 34 6.49 17.44 -3.64
CA VAL A 34 6.09 16.01 -3.75
C VAL A 34 5.36 15.75 -5.04
N LYS A 35 4.38 16.59 -5.43
CA LYS A 35 3.68 16.48 -6.73
C LYS A 35 4.66 16.53 -7.90
N ALA A 36 5.63 17.46 -7.87
CA ALA A 36 6.63 17.59 -8.92
C ALA A 36 7.57 16.37 -9.01
N ILE A 37 7.97 15.80 -7.87
CA ILE A 37 8.78 14.57 -7.82
C ILE A 37 7.99 13.39 -8.40
N CYS A 38 6.72 13.26 -8.02
CA CYS A 38 5.86 12.13 -8.36
C CYS A 38 5.26 12.20 -9.77
N ASP A 39 5.30 13.36 -10.44
CA ASP A 39 4.78 13.51 -11.79
C ASP A 39 5.53 12.61 -12.79
N ARG A 40 4.78 11.74 -13.50
CA ARG A 40 5.36 10.72 -14.39
C ARG A 40 5.84 11.30 -15.73
N ASN A 41 5.53 12.56 -16.04
CA ASN A 41 5.93 13.21 -17.30
C ASN A 41 7.12 14.15 -17.12
N ILE A 42 7.18 14.87 -16.01
CA ILE A 42 8.19 15.92 -15.77
C ILE A 42 9.07 15.68 -14.54
N GLY A 43 8.66 14.77 -13.65
CA GLY A 43 9.36 14.37 -12.45
C GLY A 43 10.10 13.03 -12.60
N ILE A 44 10.38 12.39 -11.45
CA ILE A 44 10.88 11.01 -11.37
C ILE A 44 9.73 10.03 -11.68
N GLY A 45 8.51 10.41 -11.29
CA GLY A 45 7.32 9.60 -11.43
C GLY A 45 7.24 8.52 -10.36
N ALA A 46 6.24 8.59 -9.49
CA ALA A 46 5.98 7.60 -8.45
C ALA A 46 4.56 7.76 -7.90
N ASP A 47 4.10 6.75 -7.12
CA ASP A 47 2.85 6.81 -6.37
C ASP A 47 3.01 7.59 -5.05
N GLY A 48 4.25 7.85 -4.64
CA GLY A 48 4.54 8.66 -3.47
C GLY A 48 6.01 8.79 -3.12
N VAL A 49 6.27 9.56 -2.07
CA VAL A 49 7.61 9.80 -1.51
C VAL A 49 7.69 9.18 -0.12
N LEU A 50 8.74 8.42 0.14
CA LEU A 50 9.11 7.88 1.45
C LEU A 50 10.36 8.60 1.94
N ARG A 51 10.23 9.47 2.93
CA ARG A 51 11.39 10.09 3.57
C ARG A 51 11.83 9.23 4.76
N VAL A 52 13.10 8.89 4.80
CA VAL A 52 13.72 8.07 5.85
C VAL A 52 14.24 9.00 6.95
N VAL A 53 13.52 9.06 8.04
CA VAL A 53 13.90 9.91 9.19
C VAL A 53 14.29 9.03 10.36
N LYS A 54 15.23 9.49 11.21
CA LYS A 54 15.58 8.80 12.44
C LYS A 54 15.15 9.65 13.65
N THR A 55 14.33 9.08 14.51
CA THR A 55 13.83 9.74 15.73
C THR A 55 14.04 8.83 16.94
N ASN A 56 14.76 9.27 17.95
CA ASN A 56 15.04 8.49 19.18
C ASN A 56 15.56 7.08 18.86
N ASP A 57 16.55 6.98 17.97
CA ASP A 57 17.15 5.73 17.47
C ASP A 57 16.20 4.77 16.72
N GLN A 58 14.97 5.19 16.43
CA GLN A 58 14.03 4.45 15.59
C GLN A 58 13.89 5.12 14.23
N PHE A 59 13.70 4.30 13.18
CA PHE A 59 13.41 4.81 11.85
C PHE A 59 11.93 5.16 11.72
N PHE A 60 11.65 6.34 11.18
CA PHE A 60 10.32 6.83 10.88
C PHE A 60 10.12 6.95 9.38
N MET A 61 9.10 6.28 8.87
CA MET A 61 8.68 6.37 7.48
C MET A 61 7.71 7.55 7.31
N ASP A 62 8.25 8.71 6.85
CA ASP A 62 7.43 9.86 6.47
C ASP A 62 6.90 9.63 5.04
N TYR A 63 5.67 9.10 4.96
CA TYR A 63 5.03 8.80 3.69
C TYR A 63 4.12 9.94 3.22
N ARG A 64 4.27 10.29 1.94
CA ARG A 64 3.43 11.26 1.23
C ARG A 64 2.95 10.69 -0.09
N ASN A 65 1.65 10.80 -0.34
CA ASN A 65 1.04 10.41 -1.63
C ASN A 65 1.52 11.30 -2.77
N ALA A 66 1.36 10.86 -4.03
CA ALA A 66 1.73 11.63 -5.21
C ALA A 66 1.03 12.99 -5.33
N ASP A 67 -0.15 13.15 -4.75
CA ASP A 67 -0.88 14.43 -4.68
C ASP A 67 -0.35 15.40 -3.60
N GLY A 68 0.72 15.00 -2.89
CA GLY A 68 1.35 15.75 -1.81
C GLY A 68 0.63 15.64 -0.47
N SER A 69 -0.45 14.89 -0.36
CA SER A 69 -1.13 14.64 0.90
C SER A 69 -0.30 13.73 1.82
N ILE A 70 -0.42 13.96 3.12
CA ILE A 70 0.22 13.13 4.13
C ILE A 70 -0.61 11.85 4.30
N ALA A 71 0.07 10.70 4.31
CA ALA A 71 -0.55 9.41 4.57
C ALA A 71 -0.06 8.79 5.88
N GLU A 72 -0.93 8.00 6.51
CA GLU A 72 -0.60 7.35 7.78
C GLU A 72 0.39 6.21 7.61
N MET A 73 0.12 5.31 6.66
CA MET A 73 0.92 4.11 6.41
C MET A 73 0.56 3.49 5.05
N CYS A 74 1.52 2.84 4.42
CA CYS A 74 1.34 2.01 3.23
C CYS A 74 2.13 0.71 3.40
N GLY A 75 1.45 -0.43 3.32
CA GLY A 75 2.10 -1.74 3.48
C GLY A 75 3.09 -2.07 2.36
N ASN A 76 2.81 -1.66 1.12
CA ASN A 76 3.77 -1.80 0.01
C ASN A 76 4.99 -0.91 0.26
N GLY A 77 4.76 0.35 0.67
CA GLY A 77 5.83 1.28 1.03
C GLY A 77 6.67 0.80 2.22
N ALA A 78 6.05 0.19 3.23
CA ALA A 78 6.77 -0.36 4.38
C ALA A 78 7.73 -1.50 4.00
N ARG A 79 7.36 -2.37 3.04
CA ARG A 79 8.27 -3.40 2.52
C ARG A 79 9.45 -2.80 1.76
N VAL A 80 9.18 -1.82 0.89
CA VAL A 80 10.24 -1.11 0.14
C VAL A 80 11.16 -0.35 1.08
N PHE A 81 10.61 0.32 2.08
CA PHE A 81 11.36 1.00 3.13
C PHE A 81 12.25 0.04 3.93
N GLY A 82 11.70 -1.12 4.30
CA GLY A 82 12.44 -2.16 5.00
C GLY A 82 13.62 -2.71 4.18
N LEU A 83 13.41 -2.96 2.88
CA LEU A 83 14.48 -3.36 1.96
C LEU A 83 15.56 -2.28 1.86
N TYR A 84 15.14 -1.01 1.71
CA TYR A 84 16.05 0.13 1.66
C TYR A 84 16.97 0.18 2.89
N LEU A 85 16.41 0.10 4.11
CA LEU A 85 17.18 0.11 5.34
C LEU A 85 18.21 -1.03 5.40
N LYS A 86 17.85 -2.21 4.90
CA LYS A 86 18.76 -3.38 4.83
C LYS A 86 19.88 -3.16 3.83
N GLU A 87 19.57 -2.73 2.60
CA GLU A 87 20.58 -2.56 1.55
C GLU A 87 21.56 -1.41 1.83
N LYS A 88 21.08 -0.36 2.50
CA LYS A 88 21.94 0.75 2.97
C LYS A 88 22.71 0.41 4.27
N ASN A 89 22.56 -0.80 4.83
CA ASN A 89 23.15 -1.22 6.11
C ASN A 89 22.77 -0.31 7.30
N LEU A 90 21.62 0.34 7.23
CA LEU A 90 21.07 1.15 8.33
C LEU A 90 20.51 0.26 9.45
N VAL A 91 20.09 -0.96 9.14
CA VAL A 91 19.74 -2.03 10.07
C VAL A 91 20.46 -3.32 9.69
N THR A 92 20.94 -4.06 10.69
CA THR A 92 21.64 -5.34 10.52
C THR A 92 20.71 -6.52 10.79
N GLU A 93 19.75 -6.37 11.67
CA GLU A 93 18.81 -7.38 12.08
C GLU A 93 17.85 -7.75 10.91
N LYS A 94 17.47 -9.03 10.87
CA LYS A 94 16.44 -9.52 9.94
C LYS A 94 15.04 -9.00 10.30
N THR A 95 14.80 -8.79 11.59
CA THR A 95 13.52 -8.36 12.14
C THR A 95 13.73 -7.08 12.94
N PHE A 96 13.00 -6.04 12.59
CA PHE A 96 13.04 -4.74 13.23
C PHE A 96 11.69 -4.03 13.14
N SER A 97 11.54 -2.95 13.89
CA SER A 97 10.35 -2.09 13.84
C SER A 97 10.69 -0.74 13.24
N ILE A 98 9.72 -0.17 12.53
CA ILE A 98 9.74 1.20 12.05
C ILE A 98 8.53 1.95 12.60
N LEU A 99 8.65 3.24 12.76
CA LEU A 99 7.54 4.11 13.11
C LEU A 99 6.88 4.66 11.83
N THR A 100 5.57 4.80 11.88
CA THR A 100 4.75 5.47 10.87
C THR A 100 3.73 6.37 11.57
N ARG A 101 3.04 7.23 10.85
CA ARG A 101 1.89 7.98 11.43
C ARG A 101 0.74 7.06 11.83
N GLY A 102 0.64 5.89 11.20
CA GLY A 102 -0.33 4.85 11.54
C GLY A 102 0.05 4.01 12.74
N GLY A 103 1.22 4.25 13.37
CA GLY A 103 1.78 3.49 14.48
C GLY A 103 3.02 2.69 14.09
N GLU A 104 3.47 1.84 14.99
CA GLU A 104 4.62 0.96 14.80
C GLU A 104 4.29 -0.18 13.83
N VAL A 105 5.23 -0.47 12.92
CA VAL A 105 5.15 -1.56 11.95
C VAL A 105 6.38 -2.45 12.13
N LYS A 106 6.15 -3.72 12.43
CA LYS A 106 7.20 -4.73 12.43
C LYS A 106 7.49 -5.17 11.00
N ILE A 107 8.76 -5.17 10.64
CA ILE A 107 9.28 -5.62 9.35
C ILE A 107 10.12 -6.87 9.54
N VAL A 108 9.99 -7.82 8.62
CA VAL A 108 10.88 -8.99 8.51
C VAL A 108 11.40 -9.03 7.09
N VAL A 109 12.71 -8.95 6.91
CA VAL A 109 13.36 -9.05 5.59
C VAL A 109 14.07 -10.41 5.51
N ASN A 110 13.45 -11.37 4.82
CA ASN A 110 14.07 -12.67 4.53
C ASN A 110 15.04 -12.56 3.33
N ASN A 111 14.54 -12.02 2.26
CA ASN A 111 15.21 -11.69 1.01
C ASN A 111 14.32 -10.67 0.25
N PRO A 112 14.74 -10.11 -0.90
CA PRO A 112 13.94 -9.12 -1.64
C PRO A 112 12.56 -9.62 -2.10
N ASP A 113 12.39 -10.92 -2.33
CA ASP A 113 11.12 -11.52 -2.75
C ASP A 113 10.18 -11.81 -1.56
N GLU A 114 10.70 -11.78 -0.33
CA GLU A 114 9.98 -12.20 0.87
C GLU A 114 10.22 -11.22 2.02
N ILE A 115 9.47 -10.12 1.97
CA ILE A 115 9.48 -9.08 3.00
C ILE A 115 8.09 -8.98 3.61
N SER A 116 8.02 -9.10 4.94
CA SER A 116 6.76 -9.00 5.69
C SER A 116 6.65 -7.66 6.40
N ALA A 117 5.44 -7.12 6.42
CA ALA A 117 5.08 -5.93 7.20
C ALA A 117 3.81 -6.23 8.00
N THR A 118 3.81 -5.83 9.28
CA THR A 118 2.60 -5.94 10.11
C THR A 118 1.57 -4.89 9.67
N MET A 119 0.35 -5.37 9.42
CA MET A 119 -0.79 -4.55 9.03
C MET A 119 -1.78 -4.43 10.19
N LYS A 120 -2.58 -3.36 10.18
CA LYS A 120 -3.73 -3.25 11.09
C LYS A 120 -4.78 -4.33 10.77
N THR A 121 -5.57 -4.70 11.78
CA THR A 121 -6.67 -5.66 11.62
C THR A 121 -7.73 -5.17 10.64
N ALA A 122 -8.38 -6.12 9.97
CA ALA A 122 -9.51 -5.88 9.08
C ALA A 122 -10.82 -6.25 9.80
N LYS A 123 -11.80 -5.33 9.77
CA LYS A 123 -13.11 -5.52 10.39
C LYS A 123 -14.19 -5.60 9.33
N ILE A 124 -14.86 -6.73 9.25
CA ILE A 124 -15.99 -6.93 8.31
C ILE A 124 -17.22 -6.18 8.83
N ARG A 125 -17.85 -5.38 7.96
CA ARG A 125 -19.10 -4.69 8.24
C ARG A 125 -20.28 -5.68 8.19
N LYS A 126 -21.31 -5.39 8.97
CA LYS A 126 -22.50 -6.27 9.05
C LYS A 126 -23.34 -6.24 7.78
N ASN A 127 -23.51 -5.04 7.20
CA ASN A 127 -24.37 -4.82 6.06
C ASN A 127 -23.62 -5.15 4.76
N LYS A 128 -24.32 -5.82 3.85
CA LYS A 128 -23.89 -5.94 2.46
C LYS A 128 -24.26 -4.66 1.72
N VAL A 129 -23.46 -4.34 0.70
CA VAL A 129 -23.72 -3.19 -0.19
C VAL A 129 -23.79 -3.66 -1.64
N GLU A 130 -24.50 -2.93 -2.46
CA GLU A 130 -24.51 -3.12 -3.91
C GLU A 130 -23.41 -2.25 -4.53
N VAL A 131 -22.58 -2.86 -5.35
CA VAL A 131 -21.57 -2.19 -6.18
C VAL A 131 -22.08 -2.24 -7.63
N THR A 132 -22.17 -1.10 -8.29
CA THR A 132 -22.47 -1.04 -9.73
C THR A 132 -21.24 -0.63 -10.50
N ASN A 133 -20.80 -1.47 -11.45
CA ASN A 133 -19.73 -1.17 -12.38
C ASN A 133 -20.18 -1.51 -13.82
N ASN A 134 -20.02 -0.57 -14.76
CA ASN A 134 -20.44 -0.74 -16.16
C ASN A 134 -21.88 -1.26 -16.30
N SER A 135 -22.83 -0.67 -15.54
CA SER A 135 -24.25 -1.05 -15.48
C SER A 135 -24.55 -2.45 -14.91
N LYS A 136 -23.53 -3.22 -14.51
CA LYS A 136 -23.69 -4.51 -13.84
C LYS A 136 -23.64 -4.30 -12.32
N LYS A 137 -24.55 -4.99 -11.62
CA LYS A 137 -24.71 -4.91 -10.17
C LYS A 137 -24.09 -6.12 -9.50
N TYR A 138 -23.38 -5.90 -8.41
CA TYR A 138 -22.70 -6.93 -7.62
C TYR A 138 -23.01 -6.74 -6.14
N LEU A 139 -23.14 -7.84 -5.42
CA LEU A 139 -23.22 -7.82 -3.96
C LEU A 139 -21.80 -7.80 -3.38
N ALA A 140 -21.50 -6.81 -2.52
CA ALA A 140 -20.21 -6.66 -1.89
C ALA A 140 -20.26 -6.80 -0.38
N THR A 141 -19.15 -7.21 0.19
CA THR A 141 -18.91 -7.19 1.64
C THR A 141 -18.08 -5.97 1.99
N GLY A 142 -18.60 -5.11 2.87
CA GLY A 142 -17.85 -3.98 3.40
C GLY A 142 -16.80 -4.43 4.42
N VAL A 143 -15.60 -3.82 4.37
CA VAL A 143 -14.49 -4.10 5.30
C VAL A 143 -13.76 -2.80 5.61
N ASP A 144 -13.37 -2.60 6.88
CA ASP A 144 -12.46 -1.55 7.32
C ASP A 144 -11.08 -2.15 7.60
N ALA A 145 -10.04 -1.79 6.80
CA ALA A 145 -8.71 -2.39 6.86
C ALA A 145 -7.54 -1.40 6.58
N PRO A 146 -7.26 -0.39 7.40
CA PRO A 146 -8.08 0.48 8.23
C PRO A 146 -8.97 1.43 7.43
N ASN A 147 -8.68 1.66 6.15
CA ASN A 147 -9.54 2.41 5.23
C ASN A 147 -10.70 1.52 4.72
N PRO A 148 -11.77 2.13 4.17
CA PRO A 148 -12.93 1.39 3.74
C PRO A 148 -12.72 0.65 2.41
N HIS A 149 -13.20 -0.60 2.37
CA HIS A 149 -13.14 -1.51 1.24
C HIS A 149 -14.50 -2.15 0.97
N ALA A 150 -14.81 -2.41 -0.30
CA ALA A 150 -15.97 -3.18 -0.75
C ALA A 150 -15.49 -4.37 -1.60
N VAL A 151 -15.56 -5.56 -1.03
CA VAL A 151 -15.07 -6.80 -1.65
C VAL A 151 -16.19 -7.48 -2.42
N VAL A 152 -16.02 -7.61 -3.73
CA VAL A 152 -16.94 -8.23 -4.71
C VAL A 152 -16.32 -9.52 -5.22
N PHE A 153 -17.01 -10.64 -5.11
CA PHE A 153 -16.61 -11.89 -5.77
C PHE A 153 -17.25 -11.99 -7.14
N VAL A 154 -16.45 -12.40 -8.14
CA VAL A 154 -16.84 -12.60 -9.53
C VAL A 154 -16.30 -13.92 -10.04
N ASP A 155 -16.93 -14.47 -11.08
CA ASP A 155 -16.50 -15.72 -11.70
C ASP A 155 -15.27 -15.49 -12.60
N ASP A 156 -15.24 -14.35 -13.31
CA ASP A 156 -14.11 -13.95 -14.16
C ASP A 156 -13.82 -12.45 -14.01
N LEU A 157 -12.55 -12.10 -13.79
CA LEU A 157 -12.11 -10.70 -13.74
C LEU A 157 -12.22 -9.98 -15.09
N ALA A 158 -12.29 -10.71 -16.20
CA ALA A 158 -12.48 -10.11 -17.52
C ALA A 158 -13.87 -9.46 -17.66
N GLU A 159 -14.90 -9.96 -16.96
CA GLU A 159 -16.26 -9.40 -17.02
C GLU A 159 -16.38 -7.98 -16.44
N ILE A 160 -15.40 -7.58 -15.62
CA ILE A 160 -15.36 -6.24 -15.04
C ILE A 160 -15.09 -5.17 -16.10
N GLY A 161 -14.43 -5.55 -17.20
CA GLY A 161 -14.02 -4.60 -18.25
C GLY A 161 -12.98 -3.62 -17.73
N GLU A 162 -12.99 -2.41 -18.26
CA GLU A 162 -12.08 -1.33 -17.84
C GLU A 162 -12.66 -0.61 -16.61
N LEU A 163 -11.81 -0.38 -15.60
CA LEU A 163 -12.14 0.40 -14.40
C LEU A 163 -11.72 1.87 -14.59
N LYS A 164 -12.32 2.55 -15.58
CA LYS A 164 -12.02 3.97 -15.91
C LYS A 164 -12.67 4.96 -14.95
N SER A 165 -13.78 4.58 -14.34
CA SER A 165 -14.53 5.42 -13.40
C SER A 165 -14.81 4.66 -12.13
N ALA A 166 -15.01 5.40 -11.04
CA ALA A 166 -15.33 4.81 -9.75
C ALA A 166 -16.64 4.00 -9.83
N PRO A 167 -16.65 2.74 -9.39
CA PRO A 167 -17.88 2.01 -9.19
C PRO A 167 -18.81 2.75 -8.22
N THR A 168 -20.11 2.69 -8.45
CA THR A 168 -21.08 3.31 -7.53
C THR A 168 -21.52 2.34 -6.46
N ILE A 169 -21.73 2.85 -5.25
CA ILE A 169 -22.13 2.06 -4.08
C ILE A 169 -23.54 2.45 -3.64
N PHE A 170 -24.32 1.44 -3.25
CA PHE A 170 -25.64 1.64 -2.64
C PHE A 170 -25.82 0.73 -1.40
N PRO A 171 -26.31 1.25 -0.26
CA PRO A 171 -26.61 2.66 -0.05
C PRO A 171 -25.32 3.50 0.11
N LYS A 172 -25.37 4.77 -0.34
CA LYS A 172 -24.19 5.68 -0.31
C LYS A 172 -23.71 6.00 1.10
N GLU A 173 -24.63 5.97 2.06
CA GLU A 173 -24.39 6.28 3.47
C GLU A 173 -23.42 5.32 4.15
N GLU A 174 -23.27 4.11 3.61
CA GLU A 174 -22.32 3.12 4.14
C GLU A 174 -20.85 3.53 3.93
N PHE A 175 -20.57 4.40 2.93
CA PHE A 175 -19.21 4.84 2.59
C PHE A 175 -19.18 6.33 2.20
N GLN A 176 -19.53 7.21 3.16
CA GLN A 176 -19.67 8.65 2.92
C GLN A 176 -18.42 9.30 2.34
N ASP A 177 -17.23 8.87 2.80
CA ASP A 177 -15.95 9.39 2.36
C ASP A 177 -15.34 8.62 1.17
N GLY A 178 -16.16 7.76 0.51
CA GLY A 178 -15.72 6.89 -0.57
C GLY A 178 -15.08 5.59 -0.08
N VAL A 179 -14.78 4.69 -1.01
CA VAL A 179 -14.38 3.31 -0.74
C VAL A 179 -13.46 2.78 -1.84
N ASN A 180 -12.54 1.89 -1.48
CA ASN A 180 -11.81 1.06 -2.44
C ASN A 180 -12.69 -0.14 -2.82
N VAL A 181 -12.71 -0.52 -4.08
CA VAL A 181 -13.54 -1.63 -4.56
C VAL A 181 -12.64 -2.72 -5.12
N GLU A 182 -12.66 -3.89 -4.49
CA GLU A 182 -11.91 -5.06 -4.89
C GLU A 182 -12.82 -6.04 -5.64
N PHE A 183 -12.50 -6.33 -6.90
CA PHE A 183 -13.11 -7.40 -7.67
C PHE A 183 -12.20 -8.64 -7.58
N VAL A 184 -12.77 -9.75 -7.12
CA VAL A 184 -12.03 -10.93 -6.67
C VAL A 184 -12.52 -12.18 -7.36
N ARG A 185 -11.63 -12.92 -8.02
CA ARG A 185 -11.86 -14.25 -8.55
C ARG A 185 -11.22 -15.30 -7.64
N LYS A 186 -11.99 -16.28 -7.20
CA LYS A 186 -11.43 -17.42 -6.45
C LYS A 186 -10.69 -18.37 -7.39
N VAL A 187 -9.45 -18.72 -7.01
CA VAL A 187 -8.67 -19.80 -7.61
C VAL A 187 -8.80 -21.06 -6.76
N SER A 188 -8.77 -20.88 -5.42
CA SER A 188 -9.06 -21.91 -4.43
C SER A 188 -9.62 -21.25 -3.16
N ASP A 189 -9.84 -22.02 -2.10
CA ASP A 189 -10.32 -21.48 -0.82
C ASP A 189 -9.37 -20.46 -0.18
N THR A 190 -8.06 -20.58 -0.45
CA THR A 190 -7.03 -19.71 0.13
C THR A 190 -6.20 -18.96 -0.91
N HIS A 191 -6.57 -19.03 -2.20
CA HIS A 191 -5.90 -18.35 -3.29
C HIS A 191 -6.90 -17.60 -4.16
N VAL A 192 -6.67 -16.33 -4.38
CA VAL A 192 -7.51 -15.45 -5.21
C VAL A 192 -6.69 -14.57 -6.13
N GLN A 193 -7.35 -14.08 -7.17
CA GLN A 193 -6.88 -13.00 -8.03
C GLN A 193 -7.74 -11.76 -7.80
N MET A 194 -7.13 -10.57 -7.80
CA MET A 194 -7.79 -9.33 -7.45
C MET A 194 -7.45 -8.21 -8.44
N ARG A 195 -8.47 -7.43 -8.80
CA ARG A 195 -8.34 -6.08 -9.37
C ARG A 195 -8.97 -5.10 -8.41
N VAL A 196 -8.40 -3.90 -8.29
CA VAL A 196 -8.86 -2.89 -7.34
C VAL A 196 -9.03 -1.54 -8.01
N PHE A 197 -10.13 -0.86 -7.68
CA PHE A 197 -10.30 0.57 -7.92
C PHE A 197 -10.09 1.29 -6.59
N GLU A 198 -9.00 2.04 -6.46
CA GLU A 198 -8.69 2.79 -5.25
C GLU A 198 -9.32 4.17 -5.28
N ARG A 199 -9.88 4.57 -4.13
CA ARG A 199 -10.45 5.89 -3.91
C ARG A 199 -9.41 6.99 -4.16
N GLY A 200 -9.71 7.87 -5.12
CA GLY A 200 -8.83 8.99 -5.48
C GLY A 200 -7.71 8.65 -6.47
N SER A 201 -7.41 7.35 -6.70
CA SER A 201 -6.29 6.93 -7.57
C SER A 201 -6.74 6.18 -8.82
N GLY A 202 -7.96 5.63 -8.83
CA GLY A 202 -8.43 4.80 -9.93
C GLY A 202 -7.99 3.34 -9.83
N GLU A 203 -7.93 2.64 -10.97
CA GLU A 203 -7.42 1.26 -10.98
C GLU A 203 -5.90 1.26 -10.80
N THR A 204 -5.45 0.61 -9.71
CA THR A 204 -4.03 0.45 -9.39
C THR A 204 -3.57 -0.99 -9.58
N LEU A 205 -2.25 -1.18 -9.58
CA LEU A 205 -1.65 -2.50 -9.78
C LEU A 205 -1.57 -3.31 -8.48
N SER A 206 -1.63 -2.65 -7.31
CA SER A 206 -1.53 -3.30 -6.01
C SER A 206 -2.07 -2.41 -4.90
N CYS A 207 -2.98 -2.96 -4.09
CA CYS A 207 -3.47 -2.35 -2.84
C CYS A 207 -3.27 -3.32 -1.69
N GLY A 208 -2.36 -3.00 -0.77
CA GLY A 208 -2.02 -3.87 0.37
C GLY A 208 -3.18 -4.01 1.36
N THR A 209 -3.87 -2.92 1.69
CA THR A 209 -5.05 -2.92 2.57
C THR A 209 -6.23 -3.66 1.92
N GLY A 210 -6.39 -3.52 0.60
CA GLY A 210 -7.37 -4.28 -0.18
C GLY A 210 -7.10 -5.79 -0.13
N ALA A 211 -5.84 -6.21 -0.26
CA ALA A 211 -5.47 -7.62 -0.11
C ALA A 211 -5.79 -8.16 1.30
N CYS A 212 -5.54 -7.36 2.35
CA CYS A 212 -5.92 -7.71 3.73
C CYS A 212 -7.44 -7.81 3.90
N ALA A 213 -8.20 -6.88 3.30
CA ALA A 213 -9.66 -6.90 3.32
C ALA A 213 -10.23 -8.15 2.64
N VAL A 214 -9.71 -8.51 1.46
CA VAL A 214 -10.09 -9.73 0.72
C VAL A 214 -9.79 -10.98 1.54
N ALA A 215 -8.59 -11.09 2.11
CA ALA A 215 -8.21 -12.23 2.94
C ALA A 215 -9.10 -12.35 4.19
N ALA A 216 -9.50 -11.23 4.81
CA ALA A 216 -10.41 -11.23 5.94
C ALA A 216 -11.81 -11.78 5.57
N VAL A 217 -12.33 -11.40 4.40
CA VAL A 217 -13.62 -11.94 3.91
C VAL A 217 -13.51 -13.45 3.64
N LEU A 218 -12.44 -13.90 2.99
CA LEU A 218 -12.20 -15.35 2.76
C LEU A 218 -12.12 -16.12 4.08
N ARG A 219 -11.32 -15.60 5.03
CA ARG A 219 -11.17 -16.22 6.36
C ARG A 219 -12.52 -16.38 7.05
N ASN A 220 -13.35 -15.34 7.03
CA ASN A 220 -14.69 -15.39 7.61
C ASN A 220 -15.61 -16.41 6.90
N GLN A 221 -15.55 -16.50 5.57
CA GLN A 221 -16.30 -17.52 4.81
C GLN A 221 -15.90 -18.95 5.18
N LEU A 222 -14.65 -19.17 5.56
CA LEU A 222 -14.10 -20.46 6.01
C LEU A 222 -14.22 -20.66 7.53
N SER A 223 -15.07 -19.89 8.21
CA SER A 223 -15.26 -19.93 9.66
C SER A 223 -13.94 -19.83 10.46
N ASN A 224 -13.00 -19.03 9.97
CA ASN A 224 -11.67 -18.80 10.55
C ASN A 224 -10.76 -20.04 10.65
N GLN A 225 -11.03 -21.10 9.89
CA GLN A 225 -10.23 -22.33 9.91
C GLN A 225 -8.88 -22.22 9.19
N LYS A 226 -8.69 -21.19 8.36
CA LYS A 226 -7.45 -20.91 7.63
C LYS A 226 -6.95 -19.53 7.99
N ASN A 227 -5.63 -19.40 8.12
CA ASN A 227 -4.99 -18.14 8.52
C ASN A 227 -4.08 -17.55 7.44
N ARG A 228 -3.72 -18.32 6.41
CA ARG A 228 -2.81 -17.86 5.34
C ARG A 228 -3.51 -17.88 4.00
N PHE A 229 -3.42 -16.77 3.26
CA PHE A 229 -4.08 -16.54 1.98
C PHE A 229 -3.09 -15.97 0.97
N GLN A 230 -3.21 -16.41 -0.28
CA GLN A 230 -2.50 -15.83 -1.41
C GLN A 230 -3.45 -14.91 -2.18
N VAL A 231 -3.01 -13.70 -2.44
CA VAL A 231 -3.74 -12.69 -3.23
C VAL A 231 -2.85 -12.25 -4.38
N ASP A 232 -3.17 -12.71 -5.58
CA ASP A 232 -2.52 -12.23 -6.80
C ASP A 232 -3.17 -10.91 -7.22
N VAL A 233 -2.36 -9.87 -7.25
CA VAL A 233 -2.72 -8.55 -7.76
C VAL A 233 -2.06 -8.34 -9.13
N ARG A 234 -2.45 -7.33 -9.89
CA ARG A 234 -1.84 -7.05 -11.21
C ARG A 234 -0.32 -6.78 -11.13
N GLY A 235 0.15 -6.31 -9.98
CA GLY A 235 1.55 -6.02 -9.71
C GLY A 235 2.40 -7.19 -9.22
N GLY A 236 1.81 -8.32 -8.86
CA GLY A 236 2.51 -9.48 -8.30
C GLY A 236 1.66 -10.28 -7.33
N THR A 237 2.30 -10.98 -6.40
CA THR A 237 1.64 -11.83 -5.40
C THR A 237 1.89 -11.31 -3.99
N LEU A 238 0.85 -11.27 -3.18
CA LEU A 238 0.89 -10.99 -1.75
C LEU A 238 0.42 -12.21 -0.96
N HIS A 239 1.08 -12.50 0.15
CA HIS A 239 0.65 -13.47 1.13
C HIS A 239 0.17 -12.74 2.37
N ILE A 240 -1.05 -13.04 2.79
CA ILE A 240 -1.68 -12.44 3.97
C ILE A 240 -1.85 -13.52 5.02
N GLU A 241 -1.28 -13.29 6.19
CA GLU A 241 -1.35 -14.24 7.30
C GLU A 241 -1.96 -13.56 8.55
N PHE A 242 -2.93 -14.24 9.15
CA PHE A 242 -3.54 -13.81 10.40
C PHE A 242 -2.83 -14.50 11.56
N ILE A 243 -2.14 -13.71 12.38
CA ILE A 243 -1.36 -14.16 13.53
C ILE A 243 -1.93 -13.45 14.76
N ASP A 244 -2.60 -14.18 15.63
CA ASP A 244 -3.33 -13.62 16.77
C ASP A 244 -4.27 -12.47 16.32
N ASP A 245 -4.08 -11.28 16.87
CA ASP A 245 -4.86 -10.09 16.56
C ASP A 245 -4.21 -9.21 15.46
N LYS A 246 -3.21 -9.72 14.75
CA LYS A 246 -2.46 -8.98 13.73
C LYS A 246 -2.58 -9.64 12.37
N ILE A 247 -2.40 -8.83 11.35
CA ILE A 247 -2.23 -9.30 9.98
C ILE A 247 -0.77 -9.07 9.59
N GLU A 248 -0.13 -10.08 9.04
CA GLU A 248 1.16 -9.97 8.39
C GLU A 248 0.98 -10.05 6.88
N MET A 249 1.50 -9.06 6.16
CA MET A 249 1.48 -9.03 4.70
C MET A 249 2.88 -9.22 4.17
N THR A 250 3.12 -10.32 3.44
CA THR A 250 4.39 -10.67 2.83
C THR A 250 4.32 -10.51 1.32
N GLY A 251 5.36 -9.95 0.73
CA GLY A 251 5.50 -9.83 -0.71
C GLY A 251 6.86 -9.26 -1.10
N PRO A 252 7.14 -9.14 -2.40
CA PRO A 252 8.41 -8.64 -2.90
C PRO A 252 8.54 -7.13 -2.70
N ALA A 253 9.79 -6.67 -2.68
CA ALA A 253 10.16 -5.28 -2.93
C ALA A 253 11.42 -5.23 -3.80
N VAL A 254 11.54 -4.17 -4.59
CA VAL A 254 12.66 -3.96 -5.51
C VAL A 254 13.13 -2.52 -5.39
N LEU A 255 14.45 -2.31 -5.34
CA LEU A 255 15.08 -1.01 -5.54
C LEU A 255 15.61 -0.98 -6.98
N GLU A 256 15.10 -0.05 -7.80
CA GLU A 256 15.33 -0.08 -9.26
C GLU A 256 16.43 0.85 -9.72
N SER A 257 16.47 2.06 -9.18
CA SER A 257 17.38 3.11 -9.65
C SER A 257 17.65 4.13 -8.56
N SER A 258 18.73 4.90 -8.73
CA SER A 258 19.06 6.04 -7.87
C SER A 258 19.48 7.24 -8.68
N GLY A 259 19.46 8.40 -8.07
CA GLY A 259 19.86 9.66 -8.66
C GLY A 259 19.86 10.78 -7.64
N PHE A 260 19.86 12.03 -8.13
CA PHE A 260 19.81 13.21 -7.27
C PHE A 260 18.55 14.01 -7.53
N LEU A 261 17.92 14.50 -6.46
CA LEU A 261 16.79 15.42 -6.56
C LEU A 261 17.27 16.76 -7.13
N LYS A 262 16.41 17.40 -7.94
CA LYS A 262 16.65 18.80 -8.36
C LYS A 262 16.56 19.71 -7.14
N GLU A 263 17.42 20.71 -7.05
CA GLU A 263 17.45 21.68 -5.93
C GLU A 263 16.09 22.38 -5.69
N SER A 264 15.26 22.51 -6.72
CA SER A 264 13.90 23.05 -6.60
C SER A 264 12.88 22.12 -5.93
N TRP A 265 13.24 20.85 -5.68
CA TRP A 265 12.33 19.82 -5.15
C TRP A 265 12.47 19.59 -3.64
N TYR A 266 13.35 20.33 -2.98
CA TYR A 266 13.51 20.30 -1.53
C TYR A 266 14.05 21.62 -1.02
N SER A 267 13.99 21.83 0.29
CA SER A 267 14.69 22.87 1.02
C SER A 267 15.24 22.29 2.33
N PHE A 268 16.13 23.03 2.96
CA PHE A 268 16.58 22.68 4.29
C PHE A 268 15.79 23.47 5.33
N LYS A 269 15.43 22.84 6.43
CA LYS A 269 14.81 23.48 7.58
C LYS A 269 15.76 24.58 8.12
N LYS A 270 15.19 25.73 8.47
CA LYS A 270 15.91 26.86 9.02
C LYS A 270 16.23 26.69 10.51
#